data_115cce4fcc3c1726cb5550aae72beb03
#
_entry.id   115cce4fcc3c1726cb5550aae72beb03
#
_cell.length_a   1.000
_cell.length_b   1.000
_cell.length_c   1.000
_cell.angle_alpha   90.00
_cell.angle_beta   90.00
_cell.angle_gamma   90.00
#
_symmetry.space_group_name_H-M   'P 1'
#
loop_
_entity.id
_entity.type
_entity.pdbx_description
1 polymer ?
#
loop_
_entity_poly.entity_id
_entity_poly.type
_entity_poly.pdbx_seq_one_letter_code
_entity_poly.pdbx_strand_id
1 'polypeptide(L)'
;MPTDEINVKTTVGKTKFYQGEKKTQPLFCIEPGIPCQDAREQASELMGCVRDLTIAGLMDDNPQLIWASHYLSALAKALMDDAELGMMH
;
A
#
# COMPACT_ATOMS: atom_id res chain seq x y z
N MET A 1 10.23 5.81 -32.60
CA MET A 1 10.28 4.83 -31.59
C MET A 1 9.75 5.32 -30.28
N PRO A 2 8.88 4.64 -29.78
CA PRO A 2 8.18 5.12 -28.58
C PRO A 2 9.02 4.88 -27.34
N THR A 3 10.08 5.57 -27.26
CA THR A 3 10.98 5.43 -26.14
C THR A 3 10.40 5.98 -24.86
N ASP A 4 9.31 6.70 -24.98
CA ASP A 4 8.78 7.38 -23.84
C ASP A 4 8.27 6.43 -22.79
N GLU A 5 7.78 5.27 -23.22
CA GLU A 5 7.27 4.33 -22.26
C GLU A 5 8.37 3.82 -21.36
N ILE A 6 9.60 3.89 -21.79
CA ILE A 6 10.65 3.41 -20.92
C ILE A 6 10.94 4.36 -19.78
N ASN A 7 10.32 5.54 -19.80
CA ASN A 7 10.51 6.49 -18.72
C ASN A 7 9.47 6.37 -17.63
N VAL A 8 8.58 5.40 -17.74
CA VAL A 8 7.57 5.20 -16.71
C VAL A 8 8.25 4.65 -15.46
N LYS A 9 8.09 5.38 -14.37
CA LYS A 9 8.61 4.91 -13.09
C LYS A 9 7.66 3.88 -12.51
N THR A 10 8.23 2.84 -11.93
CA THR A 10 7.43 1.75 -11.38
C THR A 10 7.92 1.41 -9.98
N THR A 11 7.08 0.64 -9.27
CA THR A 11 7.48 0.07 -7.99
C THR A 11 8.67 -0.85 -8.20
N VAL A 12 9.46 -1.02 -7.15
CA VAL A 12 10.68 -1.82 -7.21
C VAL A 12 10.55 -3.19 -6.57
N GLY A 13 9.50 -3.41 -5.79
CA GLY A 13 9.26 -4.72 -5.19
C GLY A 13 10.09 -5.01 -3.98
N LYS A 14 10.48 -3.99 -3.23
CA LYS A 14 11.32 -4.18 -2.04
C LYS A 14 10.60 -3.89 -0.73
N THR A 15 9.43 -3.32 -0.78
CA THR A 15 8.71 -2.99 0.43
C THR A 15 7.92 -4.19 0.90
N LYS A 16 8.21 -4.62 2.12
CA LYS A 16 7.59 -5.79 2.72
C LYS A 16 6.81 -5.34 3.94
N PHE A 17 5.74 -6.06 4.23
CA PHE A 17 4.90 -5.67 5.35
C PHE A 17 4.23 -6.88 5.98
N TYR A 18 3.63 -6.66 7.15
CA TYR A 18 3.04 -7.71 7.98
C TYR A 18 4.03 -8.80 8.30
N GLN A 19 5.01 -8.42 9.08
CA GLN A 19 5.93 -9.40 9.64
C GLN A 19 5.26 -10.12 10.80
N GLY A 20 5.63 -11.37 11.00
CA GLY A 20 5.09 -12.14 12.10
C GLY A 20 5.48 -11.55 13.44
N GLU A 21 4.98 -12.17 14.50
CA GLU A 21 5.20 -11.68 15.86
C GLU A 21 6.68 -11.47 16.16
N LYS A 22 7.52 -12.34 15.66
CA LYS A 22 8.96 -12.26 15.88
C LYS A 22 9.64 -11.37 14.87
N LYS A 23 8.89 -10.81 13.93
CA LYS A 23 9.39 -9.92 12.89
C LYS A 23 10.52 -10.51 12.08
N THR A 24 10.48 -11.84 11.92
CA THR A 24 11.51 -12.53 11.17
C THR A 24 11.17 -12.73 9.72
N GLN A 25 9.87 -12.78 9.40
CA GLN A 25 9.42 -13.06 8.05
C GLN A 25 8.28 -12.15 7.69
N PRO A 26 8.37 -11.41 6.60
CA PRO A 26 7.23 -10.64 6.11
C PRO A 26 6.22 -11.58 5.44
N LEU A 27 4.96 -11.20 5.51
CA LEU A 27 3.91 -11.97 4.88
C LEU A 27 3.62 -11.50 3.46
N PHE A 28 3.86 -10.22 3.18
CA PHE A 28 3.50 -9.63 1.89
C PHE A 28 4.62 -8.76 1.38
N CYS A 29 4.63 -8.57 0.08
CA CYS A 29 5.58 -7.70 -0.58
C CYS A 29 4.88 -7.03 -1.73
N ILE A 30 5.24 -5.78 -2.01
CA ILE A 30 4.69 -5.08 -3.16
C ILE A 30 5.32 -5.64 -4.42
N GLU A 31 4.49 -5.93 -5.41
CA GLU A 31 4.95 -6.43 -6.70
C GLU A 31 5.75 -5.34 -7.42
N PRO A 32 6.87 -5.70 -8.03
CA PRO A 32 7.61 -4.73 -8.84
C PRO A 32 6.91 -4.48 -10.17
N GLY A 33 7.23 -3.38 -10.80
CA GLY A 33 6.76 -3.10 -12.14
C GLY A 33 5.41 -2.41 -12.21
N ILE A 34 4.81 -2.04 -11.09
CA ILE A 34 3.55 -1.31 -11.10
C ILE A 34 3.87 0.17 -11.32
N PRO A 35 3.25 0.83 -12.31
CA PRO A 35 3.51 2.26 -12.49
C PRO A 35 3.28 3.01 -11.19
N CYS A 36 4.20 3.87 -10.83
CA CYS A 36 4.13 4.59 -9.56
C CYS A 36 2.85 5.38 -9.41
N GLN A 37 2.37 5.95 -10.50
CA GLN A 37 1.11 6.69 -10.46
C GLN A 37 -0.04 5.79 -10.06
N ASP A 38 -0.09 4.58 -10.64
CA ASP A 38 -1.15 3.64 -10.30
C ASP A 38 -1.05 3.20 -8.84
N ALA A 39 0.16 2.96 -8.36
CA ALA A 39 0.35 2.57 -6.97
C ALA A 39 -0.12 3.66 -6.02
N ARG A 40 0.18 4.92 -6.35
CA ARG A 40 -0.25 6.05 -5.53
C ARG A 40 -1.75 6.23 -5.55
N GLU A 41 -2.37 6.07 -6.72
CA GLU A 41 -3.82 6.19 -6.81
C GLU A 41 -4.50 5.10 -6.01
N GLN A 42 -3.99 3.89 -6.10
CA GLN A 42 -4.54 2.78 -5.34
C GLN A 42 -4.38 3.01 -3.85
N ALA A 43 -3.22 3.51 -3.43
CA ALA A 43 -2.98 3.82 -2.02
C ALA A 43 -3.95 4.89 -1.52
N SER A 44 -4.23 5.89 -2.36
CA SER A 44 -5.17 6.94 -1.99
C SER A 44 -6.58 6.38 -1.81
N GLU A 45 -7.00 5.50 -2.71
CA GLU A 45 -8.31 4.86 -2.59
C GLU A 45 -8.40 4.00 -1.34
N LEU A 46 -7.33 3.26 -1.05
CA LEU A 46 -7.30 2.44 0.16
C LEU A 46 -7.40 3.30 1.41
N MET A 47 -6.76 4.46 1.41
CA MET A 47 -6.86 5.35 2.57
C MET A 47 -8.26 5.92 2.74
N GLY A 48 -8.98 6.14 1.64
CA GLY A 48 -10.39 6.51 1.72
C GLY A 48 -11.20 5.43 2.41
N CYS A 49 -10.96 4.17 2.05
CA CYS A 49 -11.62 3.04 2.70
C CYS A 49 -11.25 2.95 4.17
N VAL A 50 -9.98 3.18 4.50
CA VAL A 50 -9.50 3.17 5.88
C VAL A 50 -10.28 4.19 6.71
N ARG A 51 -10.43 5.38 6.17
CA ARG A 51 -11.16 6.44 6.87
C ARG A 51 -12.59 6.02 7.14
N ASP A 52 -13.28 5.53 6.11
CA ASP A 52 -14.68 5.16 6.24
C ASP A 52 -14.86 4.01 7.22
N LEU A 53 -14.00 2.99 7.13
CA LEU A 53 -14.08 1.83 8.02
C LEU A 53 -13.77 2.22 9.46
N THR A 54 -12.83 3.12 9.66
CA THR A 54 -12.49 3.56 11.01
C THR A 54 -13.67 4.29 11.63
N ILE A 55 -14.29 5.19 10.88
CA ILE A 55 -15.44 5.93 11.38
C ILE A 55 -16.58 4.96 11.70
N ALA A 56 -16.89 4.05 10.77
CA ALA A 56 -17.96 3.09 10.97
C ALA A 56 -17.67 2.19 12.16
N GLY A 57 -16.42 1.75 12.29
CA GLY A 57 -16.05 0.87 13.40
C GLY A 57 -16.20 1.55 14.75
N LEU A 58 -15.87 2.83 14.81
CA LEU A 58 -16.02 3.58 16.05
C LEU A 58 -17.48 3.83 16.38
N MET A 59 -18.28 4.19 15.38
CA MET A 59 -19.68 4.52 15.58
C MET A 59 -20.51 3.28 15.93
N ASP A 60 -20.18 2.13 15.32
CA ASP A 60 -20.92 0.90 15.53
C ASP A 60 -20.29 0.02 16.60
N ASP A 61 -19.21 0.49 17.21
CA ASP A 61 -18.47 -0.29 18.21
C ASP A 61 -18.12 -1.67 17.65
N ASN A 62 -17.57 -1.68 16.44
CA ASN A 62 -17.25 -2.91 15.73
C ASN A 62 -15.74 -3.03 15.56
N PRO A 63 -15.08 -3.82 16.43
CA PRO A 63 -13.61 -3.92 16.35
C PRO A 63 -13.10 -4.52 15.05
N GLN A 64 -13.89 -5.35 14.38
CA GLN A 64 -13.43 -5.94 13.12
C GLN A 64 -13.25 -4.89 12.03
N LEU A 65 -14.10 -3.86 12.02
CA LEU A 65 -13.93 -2.78 11.05
C LEU A 65 -12.66 -1.98 11.35
N ILE A 66 -12.35 -1.82 12.63
CA ILE A 66 -11.11 -1.15 13.03
C ILE A 66 -9.90 -1.97 12.57
N TRP A 67 -9.94 -3.28 12.78
CA TRP A 67 -8.85 -4.15 12.33
C TRP A 67 -8.70 -4.13 10.81
N ALA A 68 -9.82 -4.11 10.09
CA ALA A 68 -9.78 -4.04 8.63
C ALA A 68 -9.08 -2.75 8.18
N SER A 69 -9.38 -1.63 8.82
CA SER A 69 -8.74 -0.37 8.47
C SER A 69 -7.25 -0.41 8.79
N HIS A 70 -6.87 -1.08 9.86
CA HIS A 70 -5.46 -1.24 10.20
C HIS A 70 -4.71 -2.00 9.09
N TYR A 71 -5.29 -3.12 8.62
CA TYR A 71 -4.66 -3.89 7.55
C TYR A 71 -4.57 -3.12 6.25
N LEU A 72 -5.64 -2.42 5.89
CA LEU A 72 -5.66 -1.66 4.65
C LEU A 72 -4.69 -0.48 4.69
N SER A 73 -4.53 0.14 5.87
CA SER A 73 -3.60 1.26 5.98
C SER A 73 -2.15 0.79 5.80
N ALA A 74 -1.82 -0.41 6.28
CA ALA A 74 -0.49 -0.95 6.09
C ALA A 74 -0.22 -1.23 4.61
N LEU A 75 -1.22 -1.75 3.90
CA LEU A 75 -1.09 -1.97 2.47
C LEU A 75 -0.90 -0.65 1.72
N ALA A 76 -1.71 0.35 2.07
CA ALA A 76 -1.59 1.66 1.43
C ALA A 76 -0.21 2.26 1.66
N LYS A 77 0.28 2.16 2.89
CA LYS A 77 1.60 2.68 3.20
C LYS A 77 2.68 1.95 2.42
N ALA A 78 2.58 0.62 2.32
CA ALA A 78 3.58 -0.15 1.58
C ALA A 78 3.60 0.24 0.10
N LEU A 79 2.42 0.46 -0.49
CA LEU A 79 2.34 0.90 -1.87
C LEU A 79 3.01 2.26 -2.06
N MET A 80 2.75 3.19 -1.14
CA MET A 80 3.36 4.51 -1.23
C MET A 80 4.87 4.44 -1.06
N ASP A 81 5.33 3.65 -0.10
CA ASP A 81 6.75 3.53 0.17
C ASP A 81 7.48 2.94 -1.03
N ASP A 82 6.92 1.89 -1.63
CA ASP A 82 7.59 1.25 -2.76
C ASP A 82 7.53 2.12 -4.01
N ALA A 83 6.44 2.86 -4.20
CA ALA A 83 6.36 3.83 -5.28
C ALA A 83 7.41 4.92 -5.10
N GLU A 84 7.63 5.34 -3.86
CA GLU A 84 8.66 6.33 -3.56
C GLU A 84 10.04 5.82 -3.97
N LEU A 85 10.33 4.56 -3.64
CA LEU A 85 11.59 3.94 -4.06
C LEU A 85 11.70 3.94 -5.58
N GLY A 86 10.61 3.64 -6.27
CA GLY A 86 10.61 3.65 -7.72
C GLY A 86 10.85 5.03 -8.32
N MET A 87 10.31 6.06 -7.66
CA MET A 87 10.51 7.42 -8.12
C MET A 87 11.95 7.89 -7.97
N MET A 88 12.69 7.28 -7.04
CA MET A 88 14.07 7.63 -6.79
C MET A 88 15.04 7.01 -7.80
N HIS A 89 14.58 6.13 -8.62
CA HIS A 89 15.39 5.54 -9.68
C HIS A 89 15.03 6.16 -11.02
#